data_3258ebe5daec83637dd1dc50b4b0b6bd
#
_entry.id   3258ebe5daec83637dd1dc50b4b0b6bd
#
_cell.length_a   1.000
_cell.length_b   1.000
_cell.length_c   1.000
_cell.angle_alpha   90.00
_cell.angle_beta   90.00
_cell.angle_gamma   90.00
#
_symmetry.space_group_name_H-M   'P 1'
#
loop_
_entity.id
_entity.type
_entity.pdbx_description
1 polymer ?
#
loop_
_entity_poly.entity_id
_entity_poly.type
_entity_poly.pdbx_seq_one_letter_code
_entity_poly.pdbx_strand_id
1 'polypeptide(L)'
;MLPRLILSLAQPDPSATLVKLRDTPALQAILNGAEPGGVLPLGGVSQGAWAFLAAFLAHSAKGRPVLVVCPTGKLQEQLQQELETWLPALAKRPAKPPLFFPAWDVLPHEARLPHADVLSERLETLIHLAKRQQSAIGPVIVTTAVALLQRTFSPAELKKRFRRFKLGQRIDPLDLVEWLEDQGYEPEAQVSQKGELALRGGILDVFPLASPWPVRFEFFGDEIESLRTFDPQTQIYREKIDRTTISPGGELGILKQQLGADAGYATGRLSDYLAGDPLCLLVEPDDIAEHIADYLGQVPSGDLFHDDWETALVQARERGTIVEVRETGDEAEPPFESLDAYRPLGESSSDPQVADAQRREFFNQLHRWLRNGYTVWTVCGTEGELQRFDELWIEYGLAKRKAGAKPMRMLGSVSRGFLVEPARLIVVTGSEIFGRIRTQRPRRFKSPHAA
;
A
#
# COMPACT_ATOMS: atom_id res chain seq x y z
N MET A 1 -0.40 -28.00 33.63
CA MET A 1 0.69 -27.00 33.64
C MET A 1 1.87 -27.59 32.87
N LEU A 2 1.93 -27.39 31.55
CA LEU A 2 3.05 -27.83 30.70
C LEU A 2 4.03 -26.66 30.61
N PRO A 3 5.34 -26.88 30.75
CA PRO A 3 6.33 -25.80 30.76
C PRO A 3 6.41 -25.18 29.35
N ARG A 4 6.33 -23.84 29.32
CA ARG A 4 6.67 -23.02 28.16
C ARG A 4 8.14 -23.24 27.79
N LEU A 5 8.42 -24.20 26.92
CA LEU A 5 9.69 -24.27 26.22
C LEU A 5 9.65 -23.27 25.05
N ILE A 6 9.87 -21.99 25.38
CA ILE A 6 10.24 -20.98 24.39
C ILE A 6 11.69 -21.30 24.00
N LEU A 7 11.85 -22.19 23.04
CA LEU A 7 13.13 -22.36 22.36
C LEU A 7 13.29 -21.18 21.39
N SER A 8 14.01 -20.17 21.86
CA SER A 8 14.64 -19.15 21.01
C SER A 8 15.65 -19.86 20.11
N LEU A 9 15.21 -20.34 18.97
CA LEU A 9 16.10 -20.78 17.89
C LEU A 9 16.38 -19.56 17.00
N ALA A 10 17.66 -19.36 16.69
CA ALA A 10 18.13 -18.30 15.80
C ALA A 10 17.24 -18.27 14.55
N GLN A 11 16.56 -17.14 14.34
CA GLN A 11 15.82 -16.92 13.10
C GLN A 11 16.85 -16.78 11.98
N PRO A 12 16.70 -17.48 10.85
CA PRO A 12 17.60 -17.29 9.72
C PRO A 12 17.58 -15.82 9.31
N ASP A 13 18.76 -15.23 9.14
CA ASP A 13 18.92 -13.82 8.77
C ASP A 13 18.30 -13.58 7.37
N PRO A 14 17.27 -12.76 7.23
CA PRO A 14 16.67 -12.43 5.93
C PRO A 14 17.70 -11.86 4.94
N SER A 15 18.79 -11.27 5.44
CA SER A 15 19.81 -10.67 4.60
C SER A 15 20.55 -11.67 3.71
N ALA A 16 20.75 -12.90 4.16
CA ALA A 16 21.38 -13.95 3.34
C ALA A 16 20.47 -14.35 2.15
N THR A 17 19.16 -14.40 2.37
CA THR A 17 18.17 -14.67 1.31
C THR A 17 18.11 -13.53 0.31
N LEU A 18 18.13 -12.27 0.79
CA LEU A 18 18.15 -11.08 -0.08
C LEU A 18 19.41 -11.02 -0.98
N VAL A 19 20.56 -11.46 -0.48
CA VAL A 19 21.79 -11.54 -1.29
C VAL A 19 21.61 -12.53 -2.44
N LYS A 20 21.13 -13.74 -2.15
CA LYS A 20 20.89 -14.76 -3.20
C LYS A 20 19.86 -14.30 -4.24
N LEU A 21 18.79 -13.62 -3.80
CA LEU A 21 17.80 -13.04 -4.71
C LEU A 21 18.42 -11.97 -5.61
N ARG A 22 19.26 -11.10 -5.04
CA ARG A 22 19.94 -10.05 -5.81
C ARG A 22 20.85 -10.62 -6.89
N ASP A 23 21.42 -11.80 -6.68
CA ASP A 23 22.32 -12.46 -7.63
C ASP A 23 21.58 -13.19 -8.77
N THR A 24 20.24 -13.21 -8.74
CA THR A 24 19.41 -13.76 -9.82
C THR A 24 19.49 -12.86 -11.06
N PRO A 25 19.82 -13.40 -12.27
CA PRO A 25 20.04 -12.58 -13.47
C PRO A 25 18.87 -11.65 -13.82
N ALA A 26 17.64 -12.14 -13.78
CA ALA A 26 16.44 -11.35 -14.06
C ALA A 26 16.29 -10.16 -13.10
N LEU A 27 16.51 -10.39 -11.80
CA LEU A 27 16.43 -9.32 -10.79
C LEU A 27 17.62 -8.36 -10.89
N GLN A 28 18.79 -8.83 -11.27
CA GLN A 28 19.93 -7.96 -11.55
C GLN A 28 19.67 -7.03 -12.74
N ALA A 29 19.04 -7.54 -13.82
CA ALA A 29 18.68 -6.71 -14.97
C ALA A 29 17.76 -5.56 -14.54
N ILE A 30 16.75 -5.84 -13.69
CA ILE A 30 15.85 -4.80 -13.16
C ILE A 30 16.60 -3.80 -12.26
N LEU A 31 17.47 -4.28 -11.38
CA LEU A 31 18.21 -3.41 -10.45
C LEU A 31 19.26 -2.53 -11.12
N ASN A 32 19.88 -3.04 -12.17
CA ASN A 32 20.86 -2.29 -12.96
C ASN A 32 20.21 -1.27 -13.90
N GLY A 33 18.91 -1.40 -14.09
CA GLY A 33 18.10 -0.53 -14.94
C GLY A 33 18.13 -0.98 -16.41
N ALA A 34 17.02 -0.73 -17.10
CA ALA A 34 17.01 -0.69 -18.55
C ALA A 34 17.71 0.60 -18.99
N GLU A 35 18.11 0.66 -20.27
CA GLU A 35 18.45 1.94 -20.89
C GLU A 35 17.30 2.95 -20.64
N PRO A 36 17.60 4.25 -20.46
CA PRO A 36 16.56 5.26 -20.26
C PRO A 36 15.46 5.13 -21.32
N GLY A 37 14.21 4.99 -20.88
CA GLY A 37 13.07 4.76 -21.76
C GLY A 37 12.79 3.29 -22.09
N GLY A 38 13.57 2.33 -21.58
CA GLY A 38 13.34 0.89 -21.78
C GLY A 38 12.21 0.31 -20.92
N VAL A 39 11.63 -0.77 -21.45
CA VAL A 39 10.65 -1.61 -20.73
C VAL A 39 11.28 -2.98 -20.55
N LEU A 40 11.27 -3.47 -19.32
CA LEU A 40 11.77 -4.80 -18.97
C LEU A 40 10.59 -5.75 -18.77
N PRO A 41 10.36 -6.73 -19.64
CA PRO A 41 9.38 -7.77 -19.38
C PRO A 41 9.89 -8.72 -18.29
N LEU A 42 9.00 -9.15 -17.40
CA LEU A 42 9.25 -10.13 -16.35
C LEU A 42 8.05 -11.06 -16.27
N GLY A 43 8.08 -12.15 -17.05
CA GLY A 43 7.07 -13.19 -17.05
C GLY A 43 7.29 -14.24 -15.96
N GLY A 44 6.32 -15.15 -15.78
CA GLY A 44 6.42 -16.25 -14.83
C GLY A 44 6.51 -15.83 -13.36
N VAL A 45 5.97 -14.66 -13.01
CA VAL A 45 5.94 -14.20 -11.62
C VAL A 45 4.61 -14.53 -10.99
N SER A 46 4.58 -15.59 -10.18
CA SER A 46 3.38 -15.97 -9.43
C SER A 46 2.75 -14.80 -8.69
N GLN A 47 1.43 -14.69 -8.72
CA GLN A 47 0.66 -13.64 -8.04
C GLN A 47 1.08 -13.44 -6.57
N GLY A 48 1.35 -14.52 -5.85
CA GLY A 48 1.80 -14.46 -4.45
C GLY A 48 3.13 -13.72 -4.24
N ALA A 49 3.93 -13.59 -5.30
CA ALA A 49 5.24 -12.97 -5.24
C ALA A 49 5.26 -11.48 -5.63
N TRP A 50 4.20 -10.91 -6.18
CA TRP A 50 4.19 -9.52 -6.67
C TRP A 50 4.55 -8.50 -5.58
N ALA A 51 3.90 -8.58 -4.44
CA ALA A 51 4.21 -7.68 -3.31
C ALA A 51 5.59 -7.93 -2.73
N PHE A 52 6.04 -9.19 -2.69
CA PHE A 52 7.39 -9.56 -2.27
C PHE A 52 8.45 -8.98 -3.21
N LEU A 53 8.25 -9.09 -4.54
CA LEU A 53 9.12 -8.52 -5.56
C LEU A 53 9.22 -6.99 -5.38
N ALA A 54 8.09 -6.29 -5.23
CA ALA A 54 8.08 -4.84 -5.02
C ALA A 54 8.84 -4.44 -3.73
N ALA A 55 8.65 -5.16 -2.63
CA ALA A 55 9.39 -4.94 -1.39
C ALA A 55 10.89 -5.24 -1.55
N PHE A 56 11.25 -6.33 -2.24
CA PHE A 56 12.64 -6.66 -2.55
C PHE A 56 13.33 -5.56 -3.36
N LEU A 57 12.67 -5.06 -4.41
CA LEU A 57 13.19 -3.97 -5.23
C LEU A 57 13.36 -2.69 -4.43
N ALA A 58 12.41 -2.32 -3.57
CA ALA A 58 12.53 -1.15 -2.70
C ALA A 58 13.75 -1.22 -1.77
N HIS A 59 14.05 -2.41 -1.23
CA HIS A 59 15.23 -2.64 -0.40
C HIS A 59 16.54 -2.67 -1.17
N SER A 60 16.50 -3.06 -2.45
CA SER A 60 17.68 -3.30 -3.28
C SER A 60 18.06 -2.09 -4.16
N ALA A 61 17.10 -1.24 -4.49
CA ALA A 61 17.24 -0.16 -5.46
C ALA A 61 17.75 1.17 -4.87
N LYS A 62 18.46 1.15 -3.75
CA LYS A 62 19.21 2.30 -3.18
C LYS A 62 18.39 3.59 -3.07
N GLY A 63 17.19 3.52 -2.53
CA GLY A 63 16.35 4.70 -2.27
C GLY A 63 15.51 5.17 -3.47
N ARG A 64 15.54 4.46 -4.60
CA ARG A 64 14.62 4.71 -5.73
C ARG A 64 13.17 4.48 -5.29
N PRO A 65 12.22 5.33 -5.67
CA PRO A 65 10.80 5.06 -5.45
C PRO A 65 10.37 3.81 -6.23
N VAL A 66 9.48 3.02 -5.65
CA VAL A 66 8.84 1.89 -6.32
C VAL A 66 7.36 2.19 -6.46
N LEU A 67 6.88 2.29 -7.70
CA LEU A 67 5.47 2.51 -8.04
C LEU A 67 4.88 1.20 -8.53
N VAL A 68 3.93 0.64 -7.79
CA VAL A 68 3.22 -0.59 -8.15
C VAL A 68 1.87 -0.19 -8.74
N VAL A 69 1.68 -0.47 -10.02
CA VAL A 69 0.48 -0.13 -10.78
C VAL A 69 -0.37 -1.37 -11.00
N CYS A 70 -1.59 -1.34 -10.49
CA CYS A 70 -2.54 -2.45 -10.53
C CYS A 70 -3.67 -2.17 -11.52
N PRO A 71 -4.25 -3.21 -12.15
CA PRO A 71 -5.45 -3.05 -12.98
C PRO A 71 -6.67 -2.62 -12.15
N THR A 72 -6.86 -3.17 -10.94
CA THR A 72 -8.07 -2.98 -10.15
C THR A 72 -7.80 -2.47 -8.74
N GLY A 73 -8.77 -1.76 -8.13
CA GLY A 73 -8.71 -1.33 -6.74
C GLY A 73 -8.64 -2.52 -5.75
N LYS A 74 -9.30 -3.64 -6.06
CA LYS A 74 -9.24 -4.85 -5.24
C LYS A 74 -7.81 -5.41 -5.15
N LEU A 75 -7.11 -5.49 -6.28
CA LEU A 75 -5.72 -5.94 -6.30
C LEU A 75 -4.80 -4.91 -5.61
N GLN A 76 -5.07 -3.62 -5.80
CA GLN A 76 -4.35 -2.55 -5.11
C GLN A 76 -4.43 -2.72 -3.58
N GLU A 77 -5.62 -2.93 -3.02
CA GLU A 77 -5.80 -3.17 -1.58
C GLU A 77 -5.07 -4.44 -1.11
N GLN A 78 -5.12 -5.50 -1.91
CA GLN A 78 -4.42 -6.75 -1.62
C GLN A 78 -2.90 -6.51 -1.53
N LEU A 79 -2.29 -5.92 -2.56
CA LEU A 79 -0.86 -5.68 -2.59
C LEU A 79 -0.41 -4.69 -1.50
N GLN A 80 -1.25 -3.72 -1.14
CA GLN A 80 -1.00 -2.84 0.00
C GLN A 80 -0.84 -3.63 1.31
N GLN A 81 -1.79 -4.54 1.61
CA GLN A 81 -1.75 -5.37 2.84
C GLN A 81 -0.57 -6.34 2.84
N GLU A 82 -0.24 -6.91 1.69
CA GLU A 82 0.91 -7.81 1.56
C GLU A 82 2.24 -7.06 1.71
N LEU A 83 2.34 -5.83 1.18
CA LEU A 83 3.51 -4.97 1.35
C LEU A 83 3.70 -4.52 2.81
N GLU A 84 2.63 -4.32 3.57
CA GLU A 84 2.70 -4.08 5.02
C GLU A 84 3.36 -5.25 5.77
N THR A 85 3.28 -6.47 5.20
CA THR A 85 3.99 -7.66 5.70
C THR A 85 5.44 -7.69 5.23
N TRP A 86 5.68 -7.50 3.93
CA TRP A 86 6.99 -7.74 3.32
C TRP A 86 8.00 -6.64 3.59
N LEU A 87 7.60 -5.36 3.59
CA LEU A 87 8.53 -4.25 3.81
C LEU A 87 9.27 -4.35 5.15
N PRO A 88 8.61 -4.55 6.30
CA PRO A 88 9.32 -4.74 7.56
C PRO A 88 10.04 -6.09 7.65
N ALA A 89 9.51 -7.16 7.03
CA ALA A 89 10.12 -8.49 7.06
C ALA A 89 11.48 -8.55 6.36
N LEU A 90 11.67 -7.76 5.29
CA LEU A 90 12.92 -7.68 4.55
C LEU A 90 13.87 -6.59 5.09
N ALA A 91 13.41 -5.74 6.01
CA ALA A 91 14.18 -4.62 6.52
C ALA A 91 15.05 -5.00 7.73
N LYS A 92 16.28 -4.45 7.77
CA LYS A 92 17.11 -4.46 8.98
C LYS A 92 16.72 -3.39 10.00
N ARG A 93 15.90 -2.42 9.61
CA ARG A 93 15.40 -1.29 10.41
C ARG A 93 13.91 -1.13 10.15
N PRO A 94 13.16 -0.49 11.06
CA PRO A 94 11.74 -0.23 10.82
C PRO A 94 11.52 0.41 9.46
N ALA A 95 10.81 -0.27 8.57
CA ALA A 95 10.43 0.23 7.26
C ALA A 95 9.21 1.14 7.40
N LYS A 96 9.13 2.16 6.54
CA LYS A 96 7.91 2.96 6.42
C LYS A 96 6.81 2.12 5.77
N PRO A 97 5.55 2.32 6.15
CA PRO A 97 4.44 1.65 5.49
C PRO A 97 4.37 2.06 4.01
N PRO A 98 3.83 1.20 3.14
CA PRO A 98 3.59 1.57 1.76
C PRO A 98 2.55 2.68 1.68
N LEU A 99 2.68 3.54 0.67
CA LEU A 99 1.75 4.63 0.38
C LEU A 99 0.64 4.10 -0.52
N PHE A 100 -0.57 4.59 -0.31
CA PHE A 100 -1.75 4.18 -1.06
C PHE A 100 -2.32 5.38 -1.84
N PHE A 101 -2.39 5.26 -3.18
CA PHE A 101 -2.93 6.30 -4.04
C PHE A 101 -4.07 5.73 -4.89
N PRO A 102 -5.33 5.77 -4.40
CA PRO A 102 -6.48 5.20 -5.10
C PRO A 102 -6.97 6.09 -6.23
N ALA A 103 -7.75 5.51 -7.16
CA ALA A 103 -8.57 6.29 -8.07
C ALA A 103 -9.74 6.97 -7.34
N TRP A 104 -10.24 8.07 -7.88
CA TRP A 104 -11.52 8.61 -7.42
C TRP A 104 -12.62 7.58 -7.63
N ASP A 105 -13.54 7.49 -6.68
CA ASP A 105 -14.73 6.65 -6.70
C ASP A 105 -15.91 7.27 -7.46
N VAL A 106 -15.64 8.31 -8.22
CA VAL A 106 -16.58 9.04 -9.11
C VAL A 106 -15.88 9.36 -10.43
N LEU A 107 -16.66 9.53 -11.49
CA LEU A 107 -16.11 10.03 -12.75
C LEU A 107 -15.89 11.55 -12.67
N PRO A 108 -14.82 12.09 -13.29
CA PRO A 108 -14.47 13.49 -13.15
C PRO A 108 -15.58 14.47 -13.54
N HIS A 109 -16.40 14.11 -14.54
CA HIS A 109 -17.49 14.96 -15.04
C HIS A 109 -18.78 14.91 -14.18
N GLU A 110 -18.88 13.96 -13.24
CA GLU A 110 -20.04 13.88 -12.34
C GLU A 110 -20.11 15.11 -11.43
N ALA A 111 -21.33 15.49 -11.03
CA ALA A 111 -21.51 16.55 -10.04
C ALA A 111 -21.09 16.15 -8.63
N ARG A 112 -21.14 14.85 -8.34
CA ARG A 112 -20.72 14.30 -7.05
C ARG A 112 -19.21 14.40 -6.86
N LEU A 113 -18.78 14.68 -5.64
CA LEU A 113 -17.38 14.67 -5.25
C LEU A 113 -16.96 13.28 -4.73
N PRO A 114 -15.68 12.95 -4.83
CA PRO A 114 -15.15 11.70 -4.26
C PRO A 114 -15.33 11.65 -2.74
N HIS A 115 -15.43 10.43 -2.22
CA HIS A 115 -15.55 10.20 -0.78
C HIS A 115 -14.33 10.75 -0.02
N ALA A 116 -14.56 11.33 1.18
CA ALA A 116 -13.51 11.95 1.99
C ALA A 116 -12.32 11.01 2.29
N ASP A 117 -12.57 9.70 2.46
CA ASP A 117 -11.51 8.73 2.70
C ASP A 117 -10.60 8.55 1.47
N VAL A 118 -11.16 8.51 0.26
CA VAL A 118 -10.39 8.45 -1.00
C VAL A 118 -9.52 9.70 -1.13
N LEU A 119 -10.09 10.87 -0.89
CA LEU A 119 -9.35 12.15 -0.92
C LEU A 119 -8.25 12.18 0.15
N SER A 120 -8.54 11.67 1.34
CA SER A 120 -7.57 11.56 2.45
C SER A 120 -6.35 10.74 2.05
N GLU A 121 -6.55 9.54 1.51
CA GLU A 121 -5.45 8.64 1.12
C GLU A 121 -4.61 9.22 -0.02
N ARG A 122 -5.25 9.84 -1.01
CA ARG A 122 -4.55 10.55 -2.09
C ARG A 122 -3.70 11.69 -1.54
N LEU A 123 -4.29 12.59 -0.75
CA LEU A 123 -3.58 13.74 -0.17
C LEU A 123 -2.47 13.31 0.79
N GLU A 124 -2.68 12.31 1.65
CA GLU A 124 -1.65 11.77 2.53
C GLU A 124 -0.43 11.29 1.74
N THR A 125 -0.65 10.57 0.63
CA THR A 125 0.40 10.12 -0.27
C THR A 125 1.14 11.29 -0.91
N LEU A 126 0.44 12.26 -1.48
CA LEU A 126 1.05 13.44 -2.10
C LEU A 126 1.85 14.27 -1.11
N ILE A 127 1.32 14.48 0.10
CA ILE A 127 2.00 15.20 1.20
C ILE A 127 3.26 14.47 1.62
N HIS A 128 3.21 13.14 1.73
CA HIS A 128 4.38 12.35 2.09
C HIS A 128 5.48 12.49 1.04
N LEU A 129 5.13 12.36 -0.24
CA LEU A 129 6.08 12.49 -1.35
C LEU A 129 6.64 13.92 -1.47
N ALA A 130 5.80 14.95 -1.27
CA ALA A 130 6.24 16.35 -1.33
C ALA A 130 7.29 16.71 -0.24
N LYS A 131 7.31 16.01 0.90
CA LYS A 131 8.27 16.26 1.98
C LYS A 131 9.70 15.81 1.67
N ARG A 132 9.95 15.07 0.56
CA ARG A 132 11.27 14.64 0.05
C ARG A 132 12.25 14.24 1.17
N GLN A 133 11.90 13.25 1.97
CA GLN A 133 12.82 12.71 2.96
C GLN A 133 13.76 11.71 2.28
N GLN A 134 15.07 11.99 2.31
CA GLN A 134 16.05 10.99 1.89
C GLN A 134 15.99 9.78 2.83
N SER A 135 15.84 8.60 2.26
CA SER A 135 15.83 7.33 2.98
C SER A 135 16.65 6.30 2.20
N ALA A 136 17.26 5.37 2.92
CA ALA A 136 17.98 4.25 2.29
C ALA A 136 17.03 3.30 1.51
N ILE A 137 15.75 3.28 1.91
CA ILE A 137 14.68 2.56 1.22
C ILE A 137 13.77 3.61 0.64
N GLY A 138 13.56 3.58 -0.69
CA GLY A 138 12.64 4.48 -1.38
C GLY A 138 11.18 4.25 -0.94
N PRO A 139 10.30 5.24 -1.11
CA PRO A 139 8.89 5.04 -0.86
C PRO A 139 8.33 3.99 -1.83
N VAL A 140 7.46 3.12 -1.32
CA VAL A 140 6.67 2.19 -2.13
C VAL A 140 5.27 2.75 -2.21
N ILE A 141 4.77 2.96 -3.42
CA ILE A 141 3.45 3.51 -3.70
C ILE A 141 2.65 2.45 -4.44
N VAL A 142 1.46 2.13 -3.95
CA VAL A 142 0.52 1.22 -4.63
C VAL A 142 -0.62 2.06 -5.19
N THR A 143 -0.87 1.90 -6.49
CA THR A 143 -1.87 2.69 -7.21
C THR A 143 -2.56 1.84 -8.28
N THR A 144 -3.64 2.35 -8.86
CA THR A 144 -4.24 1.78 -10.07
C THR A 144 -3.83 2.58 -11.30
N ALA A 145 -3.90 1.95 -12.47
CA ALA A 145 -3.67 2.65 -13.74
C ALA A 145 -4.64 3.83 -13.92
N VAL A 146 -5.91 3.67 -13.56
CA VAL A 146 -6.91 4.74 -13.58
C VAL A 146 -6.50 5.92 -12.70
N ALA A 147 -5.97 5.66 -11.49
CA ALA A 147 -5.51 6.73 -10.60
C ALA A 147 -4.33 7.52 -11.19
N LEU A 148 -3.47 6.86 -11.99
CA LEU A 148 -2.36 7.53 -12.70
C LEU A 148 -2.84 8.46 -13.81
N LEU A 149 -3.97 8.14 -14.46
CA LEU A 149 -4.57 9.02 -15.47
C LEU A 149 -5.21 10.24 -14.84
N GLN A 150 -5.71 10.14 -13.61
CA GLN A 150 -6.40 11.23 -12.93
C GLN A 150 -5.44 12.32 -12.49
N ARG A 151 -5.79 13.55 -12.83
CA ARG A 151 -5.06 14.75 -12.42
C ARG A 151 -5.16 14.98 -10.93
N THR A 152 -4.16 15.67 -10.38
CA THR A 152 -4.11 16.10 -8.97
C THR A 152 -3.54 17.51 -8.88
N PHE A 153 -3.31 18.04 -7.69
CA PHE A 153 -2.56 19.28 -7.54
C PHE A 153 -1.12 19.11 -8.02
N SER A 154 -0.56 20.13 -8.66
CA SER A 154 0.89 20.17 -8.84
C SER A 154 1.58 20.30 -7.47
N PRO A 155 2.85 19.84 -7.33
CA PRO A 155 3.60 19.98 -6.07
C PRO A 155 3.67 21.42 -5.56
N ALA A 156 3.76 22.39 -6.48
CA ALA A 156 3.79 23.81 -6.15
C ALA A 156 2.45 24.30 -5.63
N GLU A 157 1.35 23.89 -6.27
CA GLU A 157 0.00 24.28 -5.86
C GLU A 157 -0.39 23.62 -4.53
N LEU A 158 -0.09 22.33 -4.35
CA LEU A 158 -0.35 21.66 -3.08
C LEU A 158 0.37 22.37 -1.92
N LYS A 159 1.61 22.83 -2.15
CA LYS A 159 2.40 23.53 -1.12
C LYS A 159 1.76 24.85 -0.68
N LYS A 160 1.11 25.57 -1.59
CA LYS A 160 0.42 26.85 -1.29
C LYS A 160 -0.84 26.64 -0.44
N ARG A 161 -1.45 25.46 -0.53
CA ARG A 161 -2.71 25.11 0.16
C ARG A 161 -2.53 24.66 1.60
N PHE A 162 -1.30 24.60 2.09
CA PHE A 162 -1.05 24.36 3.51
C PHE A 162 -0.99 25.65 4.28
N ARG A 163 -1.70 25.69 5.41
CA ARG A 163 -1.59 26.79 6.35
C ARG A 163 -1.22 26.28 7.74
N ARG A 164 -0.22 26.93 8.33
CA ARG A 164 0.26 26.59 9.68
C ARG A 164 -0.32 27.57 10.68
N PHE A 165 -0.79 27.03 11.79
CA PHE A 165 -1.33 27.78 12.90
C PHE A 165 -0.56 27.44 14.18
N LYS A 166 -0.45 28.42 15.07
CA LYS A 166 0.21 28.28 16.38
C LYS A 166 -0.60 29.01 17.45
N LEU A 167 -0.43 28.56 18.69
CA LEU A 167 -0.99 29.21 19.86
C LEU A 167 -0.55 30.68 19.93
N GLY A 168 -1.44 31.58 20.31
CA GLY A 168 -1.21 33.01 20.36
C GLY A 168 -1.19 33.72 19.00
N GLN A 169 -1.46 33.03 17.91
CA GLN A 169 -1.58 33.63 16.57
C GLN A 169 -2.89 34.40 16.46
N ARG A 170 -2.83 35.61 15.85
CA ARG A 170 -4.03 36.38 15.56
C ARG A 170 -4.54 36.13 14.16
N ILE A 171 -5.81 35.82 14.08
CA ILE A 171 -6.56 35.60 12.85
C ILE A 171 -8.05 35.69 13.18
N ASP A 172 -8.82 36.45 12.37
CA ASP A 172 -10.27 36.47 12.50
C ASP A 172 -10.83 35.05 12.24
N PRO A 173 -11.66 34.49 13.14
CA PRO A 173 -12.29 33.18 12.95
C PRO A 173 -13.13 33.10 11.67
N LEU A 174 -13.78 34.15 11.23
CA LEU A 174 -14.57 34.15 10.00
C LEU A 174 -13.69 34.13 8.75
N ASP A 175 -12.58 34.88 8.74
CA ASP A 175 -11.58 34.81 7.65
C ASP A 175 -10.98 33.39 7.55
N LEU A 176 -10.83 32.74 8.70
CA LEU A 176 -10.34 31.35 8.71
C LEU A 176 -11.39 30.38 8.17
N VAL A 177 -12.66 30.57 8.47
CA VAL A 177 -13.76 29.74 7.92
C VAL A 177 -13.84 29.92 6.41
N GLU A 178 -13.85 31.17 5.90
CA GLU A 178 -13.86 31.47 4.46
C GLU A 178 -12.68 30.80 3.74
N TRP A 179 -11.47 30.90 4.31
CA TRP A 179 -10.30 30.19 3.77
C TRP A 179 -10.48 28.69 3.77
N LEU A 180 -11.07 28.09 4.82
CA LEU A 180 -11.30 26.63 4.89
C LEU A 180 -12.33 26.19 3.83
N GLU A 181 -13.40 26.93 3.63
CA GLU A 181 -14.39 26.65 2.58
C GLU A 181 -13.75 26.72 1.19
N ASP A 182 -12.87 27.68 0.93
CA ASP A 182 -12.06 27.77 -0.29
C ASP A 182 -11.10 26.57 -0.45
N GLN A 183 -10.69 25.95 0.66
CA GLN A 183 -9.92 24.71 0.65
C GLN A 183 -10.80 23.46 0.55
N GLY A 184 -12.11 23.59 0.36
CA GLY A 184 -13.04 22.48 0.15
C GLY A 184 -13.52 21.81 1.43
N TYR A 185 -13.42 22.49 2.58
CA TYR A 185 -14.07 22.03 3.80
C TYR A 185 -15.57 22.32 3.76
N GLU A 186 -16.36 21.38 4.25
CA GLU A 186 -17.82 21.51 4.31
C GLU A 186 -18.25 21.97 5.71
N PRO A 187 -19.04 23.08 5.80
CA PRO A 187 -19.55 23.56 7.08
C PRO A 187 -20.66 22.67 7.60
N GLU A 188 -20.51 22.20 8.84
CA GLU A 188 -21.45 21.33 9.52
C GLU A 188 -21.80 21.88 10.92
N ALA A 189 -22.90 21.41 11.49
CA ALA A 189 -23.27 21.78 12.86
C ALA A 189 -22.25 21.23 13.89
N GLN A 190 -21.64 20.09 13.60
CA GLN A 190 -20.65 19.43 14.41
C GLN A 190 -19.74 18.57 13.53
N VAL A 191 -18.44 18.66 13.76
CA VAL A 191 -17.46 17.86 13.02
C VAL A 191 -17.53 16.41 13.45
N SER A 192 -17.73 15.51 12.48
CA SER A 192 -17.81 14.06 12.64
C SER A 192 -16.92 13.31 11.65
N GLN A 193 -16.68 13.86 10.47
CA GLN A 193 -15.92 13.24 9.38
C GLN A 193 -14.79 14.15 8.88
N LYS A 194 -13.82 13.55 8.21
CA LYS A 194 -12.73 14.29 7.56
C LYS A 194 -13.29 15.20 6.47
N GLY A 195 -12.73 16.42 6.37
CA GLY A 195 -13.16 17.44 5.42
C GLY A 195 -14.26 18.35 5.96
N GLU A 196 -14.74 18.14 7.18
CA GLU A 196 -15.75 19.02 7.82
C GLU A 196 -15.12 20.11 8.67
N LEU A 197 -15.85 21.23 8.80
CA LEU A 197 -15.60 22.31 9.76
C LEU A 197 -16.87 22.66 10.52
N ALA A 198 -16.74 23.21 11.73
CA ALA A 198 -17.88 23.71 12.51
C ALA A 198 -17.46 24.92 13.35
N LEU A 199 -18.11 26.07 13.12
CA LEU A 199 -17.90 27.27 13.94
C LEU A 199 -19.07 27.45 14.91
N ARG A 200 -18.77 27.52 16.21
CA ARG A 200 -19.76 27.71 17.29
C ARG A 200 -19.26 28.75 18.30
N GLY A 201 -19.72 29.94 18.18
CA GLY A 201 -19.22 31.06 19.01
C GLY A 201 -17.73 31.32 18.74
N GLY A 202 -16.91 31.24 19.79
CA GLY A 202 -15.45 31.39 19.69
C GLY A 202 -14.70 30.06 19.48
N ILE A 203 -15.38 28.96 19.07
CA ILE A 203 -14.78 27.65 18.88
C ILE A 203 -14.95 27.25 17.41
N LEU A 204 -13.82 26.97 16.75
CA LEU A 204 -13.76 26.41 15.41
C LEU A 204 -13.17 25.00 15.44
N ASP A 205 -13.96 24.02 15.05
CA ASP A 205 -13.55 22.64 14.87
C ASP A 205 -13.26 22.38 13.39
N VAL A 206 -12.15 21.71 13.09
CA VAL A 206 -11.75 21.35 11.72
C VAL A 206 -11.23 19.92 11.71
N PHE A 207 -11.67 19.08 10.76
CA PHE A 207 -11.11 17.74 10.59
C PHE A 207 -10.33 17.64 9.28
N PRO A 208 -9.00 17.89 9.30
CA PRO A 208 -8.18 17.84 8.10
C PRO A 208 -8.13 16.42 7.51
N LEU A 209 -8.19 16.31 6.17
CA LEU A 209 -8.12 15.02 5.46
C LEU A 209 -6.85 14.23 5.82
N ALA A 210 -5.70 14.92 5.91
CA ALA A 210 -4.40 14.32 6.23
C ALA A 210 -4.10 14.24 7.74
N SER A 211 -5.11 14.35 8.61
CA SER A 211 -4.94 14.23 10.07
C SER A 211 -5.71 13.04 10.60
N PRO A 212 -5.17 12.27 11.57
CA PRO A 212 -5.92 11.22 12.23
C PRO A 212 -7.01 11.76 13.18
N TRP A 213 -6.91 13.03 13.62
CA TRP A 213 -7.82 13.65 14.58
C TRP A 213 -8.24 15.04 14.14
N PRO A 214 -9.49 15.46 14.42
CA PRO A 214 -9.91 16.84 14.27
C PRO A 214 -9.18 17.74 15.27
N VAL A 215 -9.08 19.01 14.89
CA VAL A 215 -8.44 20.07 15.68
C VAL A 215 -9.49 21.10 16.08
N ARG A 216 -9.54 21.45 17.37
CA ARG A 216 -10.35 22.51 17.94
C ARG A 216 -9.49 23.73 18.17
N PHE A 217 -9.91 24.85 17.59
CA PHE A 217 -9.39 26.17 17.83
C PHE A 217 -10.33 26.89 18.80
N GLU A 218 -9.82 27.36 19.92
CA GLU A 218 -10.58 28.22 20.84
C GLU A 218 -10.02 29.62 20.72
N PHE A 219 -10.88 30.59 20.43
CA PHE A 219 -10.51 31.97 20.20
C PHE A 219 -10.92 32.91 21.35
N PHE A 220 -10.03 33.82 21.68
CA PHE A 220 -10.36 35.01 22.48
C PHE A 220 -10.25 36.23 21.56
N GLY A 221 -11.40 36.73 21.08
CA GLY A 221 -11.43 37.69 19.98
C GLY A 221 -10.85 37.12 18.70
N ASP A 222 -9.75 37.69 18.23
CA ASP A 222 -8.99 37.25 17.05
C ASP A 222 -7.75 36.38 17.37
N GLU A 223 -7.50 36.11 18.66
CA GLU A 223 -6.32 35.36 19.10
C GLU A 223 -6.68 33.90 19.37
N ILE A 224 -5.85 32.96 18.85
CA ILE A 224 -5.94 31.54 19.16
C ILE A 224 -5.44 31.32 20.58
N GLU A 225 -6.36 31.16 21.53
CA GLU A 225 -6.06 30.93 22.94
C GLU A 225 -5.72 29.48 23.26
N SER A 226 -6.33 28.55 22.52
CA SER A 226 -6.12 27.12 22.73
C SER A 226 -6.20 26.33 21.42
N LEU A 227 -5.35 25.31 21.29
CA LEU A 227 -5.39 24.31 20.21
C LEU A 227 -5.43 22.92 20.85
N ARG A 228 -6.40 22.10 20.42
CA ARG A 228 -6.56 20.72 20.95
C ARG A 228 -7.00 19.77 19.87
N THR A 229 -6.59 18.51 20.00
CA THR A 229 -7.22 17.42 19.26
C THR A 229 -8.34 16.79 20.09
N PHE A 230 -9.35 16.25 19.43
CA PHE A 230 -10.48 15.62 20.09
C PHE A 230 -10.99 14.40 19.33
N ASP A 231 -11.76 13.56 19.99
CA ASP A 231 -12.41 12.42 19.38
C ASP A 231 -13.72 12.86 18.70
N PRO A 232 -13.89 12.65 17.38
CA PRO A 232 -15.05 13.15 16.64
C PRO A 232 -16.37 12.48 17.04
N GLN A 233 -16.32 11.25 17.59
CA GLN A 233 -17.54 10.53 18.02
C GLN A 233 -18.01 10.97 19.41
N THR A 234 -17.08 11.05 20.35
CA THR A 234 -17.38 11.38 21.73
C THR A 234 -17.26 12.87 22.03
N GLN A 235 -16.64 13.65 21.14
CA GLN A 235 -16.30 15.06 21.30
C GLN A 235 -15.37 15.34 22.48
N ILE A 236 -14.79 14.30 23.08
CA ILE A 236 -13.89 14.42 24.22
C ILE A 236 -12.51 14.85 23.74
N TYR A 237 -11.96 15.82 24.43
CA TYR A 237 -10.59 16.30 24.27
C TYR A 237 -9.58 15.16 24.44
N ARG A 238 -8.53 15.15 23.58
CA ARG A 238 -7.45 14.17 23.61
C ARG A 238 -6.13 14.77 24.04
N GLU A 239 -5.63 15.74 23.28
CA GLU A 239 -4.29 16.29 23.47
C GLU A 239 -4.32 17.80 23.22
N LYS A 240 -3.58 18.56 24.06
CA LYS A 240 -3.27 19.96 23.82
C LYS A 240 -2.05 20.05 22.92
N ILE A 241 -2.14 20.88 21.88
CA ILE A 241 -1.06 21.07 20.91
C ILE A 241 -0.70 22.55 20.81
N ASP A 242 0.55 22.89 20.53
CA ASP A 242 1.00 24.27 20.39
C ASP A 242 0.92 24.78 18.95
N ARG A 243 0.80 23.87 17.98
CA ARG A 243 0.76 24.16 16.55
C ARG A 243 0.05 23.07 15.78
N THR A 244 -0.56 23.47 14.67
CA THR A 244 -1.15 22.52 13.70
C THR A 244 -0.87 22.98 12.28
N THR A 245 -1.02 22.05 11.32
CA THR A 245 -0.97 22.35 9.89
C THR A 245 -2.23 21.83 9.25
N ILE A 246 -2.99 22.69 8.65
CA ILE A 246 -4.21 22.33 7.94
C ILE A 246 -3.85 22.11 6.46
N SER A 247 -4.27 20.96 5.93
CA SER A 247 -4.19 20.58 4.52
C SER A 247 -5.48 20.97 3.79
N PRO A 248 -5.53 20.89 2.44
CA PRO A 248 -6.82 20.99 1.74
C PRO A 248 -7.85 19.99 2.29
N GLY A 249 -9.11 20.40 2.31
CA GLY A 249 -10.28 19.58 2.64
C GLY A 249 -10.91 18.89 1.43
N GLY A 250 -10.42 19.17 0.22
CA GLY A 250 -10.87 18.56 -1.03
C GLY A 250 -9.76 18.48 -2.08
N GLU A 251 -10.04 17.83 -3.20
CA GLU A 251 -9.15 17.75 -4.36
C GLU A 251 -9.94 18.08 -5.63
N LEU A 252 -10.75 17.16 -6.15
CA LEU A 252 -11.49 17.33 -7.41
C LEU A 252 -12.40 18.57 -7.43
N GLY A 253 -13.09 18.87 -6.33
CA GLY A 253 -13.96 20.07 -6.22
C GLY A 253 -13.17 21.35 -6.42
N ILE A 254 -12.01 21.47 -5.78
CA ILE A 254 -11.12 22.63 -5.91
C ILE A 254 -10.58 22.72 -7.34
N LEU A 255 -10.15 21.62 -7.93
CA LEU A 255 -9.67 21.58 -9.31
C LEU A 255 -10.75 22.03 -10.29
N LYS A 256 -12.01 21.62 -10.10
CA LYS A 256 -13.16 22.06 -10.92
C LYS A 256 -13.41 23.56 -10.82
N GLN A 257 -13.34 24.13 -9.63
CA GLN A 257 -13.51 25.59 -9.43
C GLN A 257 -12.41 26.40 -10.13
N GLN A 258 -11.17 25.91 -10.11
CA GLN A 258 -10.03 26.61 -10.70
C GLN A 258 -9.98 26.56 -12.23
N LEU A 259 -10.49 25.49 -12.84
CA LEU A 259 -10.53 25.36 -14.30
C LEU A 259 -11.44 26.37 -15.00
N GLY A 260 -12.33 27.03 -14.25
CA GLY A 260 -13.13 28.17 -14.75
C GLY A 260 -12.34 29.46 -14.95
N ALA A 261 -11.13 29.59 -14.35
CA ALA A 261 -10.36 30.86 -14.34
C ALA A 261 -9.05 30.77 -15.15
N ASP A 262 -8.24 29.71 -15.05
CA ASP A 262 -6.96 29.53 -15.79
C ASP A 262 -6.49 28.06 -15.78
N ALA A 263 -6.83 27.29 -16.79
CA ALA A 263 -6.77 25.83 -16.80
C ALA A 263 -5.38 25.17 -16.80
N GLY A 264 -4.27 25.92 -16.87
CA GLY A 264 -2.98 25.30 -17.18
C GLY A 264 -2.04 25.00 -16.01
N TYR A 265 -2.15 25.71 -14.90
CA TYR A 265 -1.06 25.76 -13.90
C TYR A 265 -1.34 25.06 -12.56
N ALA A 266 -2.57 24.78 -12.23
CA ALA A 266 -2.96 24.23 -10.92
C ALA A 266 -2.89 22.71 -10.84
N THR A 267 -2.95 22.03 -11.98
CA THR A 267 -3.00 20.56 -12.04
C THR A 267 -1.62 19.95 -12.26
N GLY A 268 -1.42 18.76 -11.68
CA GLY A 268 -0.25 17.92 -11.84
C GLY A 268 -0.64 16.46 -11.90
N ARG A 269 0.34 15.59 -11.74
CA ARG A 269 0.22 14.12 -11.77
C ARG A 269 0.93 13.52 -10.57
N LEU A 270 0.59 12.30 -10.20
CA LEU A 270 1.35 11.56 -9.19
C LEU A 270 2.84 11.49 -9.54
N SER A 271 3.16 11.31 -10.83
CA SER A 271 4.55 11.25 -11.33
C SER A 271 5.37 12.51 -11.03
N ASP A 272 4.74 13.68 -10.88
CA ASP A 272 5.43 14.94 -10.57
C ASP A 272 5.98 15.00 -9.13
N TYR A 273 5.49 14.12 -8.27
CA TYR A 273 5.92 13.97 -6.87
C TYR A 273 7.05 12.95 -6.72
N LEU A 274 7.30 12.11 -7.73
CA LEU A 274 8.36 11.12 -7.69
C LEU A 274 9.71 11.78 -7.97
N ALA A 275 10.65 11.60 -7.06
CA ALA A 275 12.00 12.12 -7.21
C ALA A 275 12.94 11.00 -7.69
N GLY A 276 13.94 11.39 -8.49
CA GLY A 276 14.96 10.46 -8.98
C GLY A 276 14.45 9.61 -10.15
N ASP A 277 14.90 8.36 -10.18
CA ASP A 277 14.61 7.36 -11.22
C ASP A 277 13.71 6.27 -10.61
N PRO A 278 12.36 6.41 -10.65
CA PRO A 278 11.44 5.45 -10.06
C PRO A 278 11.45 4.11 -10.83
N LEU A 279 11.22 3.02 -10.08
CA LEU A 279 10.87 1.72 -10.65
C LEU A 279 9.34 1.64 -10.74
N CYS A 280 8.81 1.54 -11.95
CA CYS A 280 7.38 1.41 -12.20
C CYS A 280 7.06 -0.04 -12.56
N LEU A 281 6.41 -0.77 -11.65
CA LEU A 281 5.97 -2.15 -11.85
C LEU A 281 4.52 -2.13 -12.37
N LEU A 282 4.33 -2.49 -13.64
CA LEU A 282 3.01 -2.69 -14.24
C LEU A 282 2.61 -4.15 -14.03
N VAL A 283 1.67 -4.38 -13.13
CA VAL A 283 1.19 -5.73 -12.79
C VAL A 283 0.06 -6.10 -13.74
N GLU A 284 0.23 -7.17 -14.52
CA GLU A 284 -0.68 -7.62 -15.58
C GLU A 284 -1.03 -6.48 -16.55
N PRO A 285 -0.07 -6.09 -17.43
CA PRO A 285 -0.25 -4.95 -18.32
C PRO A 285 -1.45 -5.07 -19.27
N ASP A 286 -1.83 -6.29 -19.64
CA ASP A 286 -2.98 -6.53 -20.53
C ASP A 286 -4.30 -6.23 -19.80
N ASP A 287 -4.43 -6.65 -18.54
CA ASP A 287 -5.57 -6.30 -17.68
C ASP A 287 -5.61 -4.80 -17.41
N ILE A 288 -4.44 -4.16 -17.23
CA ILE A 288 -4.34 -2.69 -17.10
C ILE A 288 -4.92 -2.02 -18.34
N ALA A 289 -4.55 -2.47 -19.56
CA ALA A 289 -5.03 -1.88 -20.79
C ALA A 289 -6.55 -2.02 -20.94
N GLU A 290 -7.12 -3.18 -20.58
CA GLU A 290 -8.56 -3.41 -20.58
C GLU A 290 -9.30 -2.45 -19.64
N HIS A 291 -8.86 -2.36 -18.38
CA HIS A 291 -9.49 -1.48 -17.37
C HIS A 291 -9.38 0.01 -17.72
N ILE A 292 -8.28 0.41 -18.37
CA ILE A 292 -8.14 1.78 -18.87
C ILE A 292 -9.13 2.04 -20.00
N ALA A 293 -9.27 1.12 -20.96
CA ALA A 293 -10.22 1.27 -22.07
C ALA A 293 -11.66 1.39 -21.55
N ASP A 294 -12.02 0.57 -20.56
CA ASP A 294 -13.33 0.63 -19.90
C ASP A 294 -13.57 1.98 -19.18
N TYR A 295 -12.57 2.49 -18.48
CA TYR A 295 -12.65 3.79 -17.82
C TYR A 295 -12.78 4.93 -18.82
N LEU A 296 -11.92 4.98 -19.82
CA LEU A 296 -11.95 6.04 -20.86
C LEU A 296 -13.22 6.01 -21.68
N GLY A 297 -13.85 4.84 -21.87
CA GLY A 297 -15.16 4.71 -22.50
C GLY A 297 -16.30 5.39 -21.73
N GLN A 298 -16.11 5.66 -20.43
CA GLN A 298 -17.09 6.34 -19.58
C GLN A 298 -16.81 7.84 -19.41
N VAL A 299 -15.61 8.31 -19.77
CA VAL A 299 -15.20 9.70 -19.61
C VAL A 299 -15.44 10.45 -20.92
N PRO A 300 -16.11 11.62 -20.89
CA PRO A 300 -16.35 12.42 -22.09
C PRO A 300 -15.06 12.88 -22.77
N SER A 301 -15.08 12.94 -24.10
CA SER A 301 -13.96 13.48 -24.88
C SER A 301 -13.66 14.94 -24.46
N GLY A 302 -12.38 15.25 -24.20
CA GLY A 302 -11.94 16.58 -23.82
C GLY A 302 -12.08 16.88 -22.32
N ASP A 303 -12.40 15.91 -21.48
CA ASP A 303 -12.31 16.06 -20.03
C ASP A 303 -10.90 16.46 -19.61
N LEU A 304 -10.79 17.48 -18.75
CA LEU A 304 -9.52 18.11 -18.36
C LEU A 304 -8.86 17.46 -17.13
N PHE A 305 -9.54 16.51 -16.49
CA PHE A 305 -9.11 15.92 -15.22
C PHE A 305 -8.41 14.58 -15.39
N HIS A 306 -8.22 14.10 -16.61
CA HIS A 306 -7.44 12.90 -16.90
C HIS A 306 -6.50 13.11 -18.08
N ASP A 307 -5.48 12.27 -18.14
CA ASP A 307 -4.54 12.14 -19.24
C ASP A 307 -4.87 10.90 -20.07
N ASP A 308 -4.31 10.81 -21.28
CA ASP A 308 -4.28 9.55 -22.02
C ASP A 308 -3.15 8.63 -21.49
N TRP A 309 -3.34 7.33 -21.69
CA TRP A 309 -2.40 6.32 -21.17
C TRP A 309 -1.03 6.37 -21.85
N GLU A 310 -0.99 6.66 -23.13
CA GLU A 310 0.26 6.81 -23.89
C GLU A 310 1.14 7.91 -23.27
N THR A 311 0.54 9.08 -23.02
CA THR A 311 1.21 10.20 -22.36
C THR A 311 1.74 9.80 -20.97
N ALA A 312 0.94 9.08 -20.17
CA ALA A 312 1.36 8.63 -18.85
C ALA A 312 2.54 7.64 -18.92
N LEU A 313 2.52 6.69 -19.88
CA LEU A 313 3.61 5.75 -20.12
C LEU A 313 4.88 6.42 -20.62
N VAL A 314 4.79 7.34 -21.59
CA VAL A 314 5.95 8.09 -22.08
C VAL A 314 6.63 8.82 -20.93
N GLN A 315 5.87 9.52 -20.08
CA GLN A 315 6.43 10.21 -18.93
C GLN A 315 7.06 9.27 -17.90
N ALA A 316 6.43 8.11 -17.67
CA ALA A 316 7.00 7.10 -16.78
C ALA A 316 8.33 6.56 -17.30
N ARG A 317 8.44 6.34 -18.63
CA ARG A 317 9.69 5.93 -19.30
C ARG A 317 10.79 6.98 -19.24
N GLU A 318 10.44 8.25 -19.49
CA GLU A 318 11.40 9.35 -19.43
C GLU A 318 11.98 9.57 -18.03
N ARG A 319 11.20 9.23 -17.00
CA ARG A 319 11.58 9.47 -15.60
C ARG A 319 12.20 8.26 -14.91
N GLY A 320 11.96 7.04 -15.40
CA GLY A 320 12.37 5.84 -14.69
C GLY A 320 12.36 4.57 -15.53
N THR A 321 12.46 3.44 -14.84
CA THR A 321 12.46 2.10 -15.43
C THR A 321 11.06 1.51 -15.32
N ILE A 322 10.49 1.03 -16.42
CA ILE A 322 9.24 0.26 -16.43
C ILE A 322 9.57 -1.23 -16.40
N VAL A 323 8.90 -1.97 -15.53
CA VAL A 323 8.94 -3.43 -15.43
C VAL A 323 7.52 -3.95 -15.63
N GLU A 324 7.31 -4.72 -16.67
CA GLU A 324 6.04 -5.42 -16.91
C GLU A 324 6.07 -6.76 -16.18
N VAL A 325 5.23 -6.92 -15.17
CA VAL A 325 5.15 -8.13 -14.34
C VAL A 325 3.92 -8.93 -14.76
N ARG A 326 4.15 -10.18 -15.21
CA ARG A 326 3.10 -11.09 -15.68
C ARG A 326 3.15 -12.42 -14.93
N GLU A 327 1.99 -12.99 -14.59
CA GLU A 327 1.92 -14.34 -14.03
C GLU A 327 2.26 -15.39 -15.08
N THR A 328 1.82 -15.18 -16.31
CA THR A 328 2.14 -16.03 -17.46
C THR A 328 3.41 -15.54 -18.17
N GLY A 329 4.19 -16.45 -18.74
CA GLY A 329 5.36 -16.11 -19.53
C GLY A 329 5.94 -17.35 -20.17
N ASP A 330 6.65 -17.16 -21.31
CA ASP A 330 7.35 -18.25 -22.03
C ASP A 330 8.76 -18.47 -21.50
N GLU A 331 9.07 -17.97 -20.31
CA GLU A 331 10.39 -18.12 -19.69
C GLU A 331 10.63 -19.57 -19.29
N ALA A 332 11.76 -20.13 -19.68
CA ALA A 332 12.14 -21.52 -19.39
C ALA A 332 12.32 -21.75 -17.87
N GLU A 333 12.68 -20.69 -17.12
CA GLU A 333 12.87 -20.74 -15.67
C GLU A 333 12.22 -19.47 -15.05
N PRO A 334 10.94 -19.55 -14.67
CA PRO A 334 10.27 -18.42 -14.02
C PRO A 334 10.95 -18.08 -12.68
N PRO A 335 11.21 -16.79 -12.41
CA PRO A 335 11.91 -16.39 -11.19
C PRO A 335 11.11 -16.63 -9.90
N PHE A 336 9.77 -16.71 -10.02
CA PHE A 336 8.86 -16.92 -8.89
C PHE A 336 7.74 -17.89 -9.28
N GLU A 337 7.88 -19.14 -8.86
CA GLU A 337 6.94 -20.21 -9.21
C GLU A 337 5.74 -20.26 -8.24
N SER A 338 4.57 -20.65 -8.75
CA SER A 338 3.40 -20.95 -7.93
C SER A 338 3.57 -22.25 -7.15
N LEU A 339 3.01 -22.30 -5.94
CA LEU A 339 2.90 -23.53 -5.16
C LEU A 339 1.60 -24.31 -5.43
N ASP A 340 0.82 -23.94 -6.44
CA ASP A 340 -0.47 -24.59 -6.71
C ASP A 340 -0.35 -26.10 -6.97
N ALA A 341 0.74 -26.55 -7.60
CA ALA A 341 1.02 -27.97 -7.80
C ALA A 341 1.19 -28.79 -6.49
N TYR A 342 1.51 -28.12 -5.40
CA TYR A 342 1.72 -28.73 -4.09
C TYR A 342 0.55 -28.52 -3.12
N ARG A 343 -0.44 -27.75 -3.54
CA ARG A 343 -1.56 -27.35 -2.69
C ARG A 343 -2.45 -28.54 -2.36
N PRO A 344 -2.77 -28.79 -1.06
CA PRO A 344 -3.79 -29.76 -0.71
C PRO A 344 -5.13 -29.38 -1.35
N LEU A 345 -5.82 -30.31 -1.98
CA LEU A 345 -7.15 -30.11 -2.60
C LEU A 345 -8.27 -29.89 -1.55
N GLY A 346 -7.98 -29.16 -0.49
CA GLY A 346 -8.65 -29.18 0.80
C GLY A 346 -10.14 -28.82 0.85
N GLU A 347 -10.69 -28.09 -0.11
CA GLU A 347 -12.14 -27.75 -0.08
C GLU A 347 -12.98 -28.57 -1.05
N SER A 348 -12.37 -29.28 -1.99
CA SER A 348 -13.09 -30.17 -2.92
C SER A 348 -13.31 -31.58 -2.38
N SER A 349 -12.66 -31.96 -1.28
CA SER A 349 -12.90 -33.25 -0.62
C SER A 349 -13.81 -33.06 0.58
N SER A 350 -15.01 -33.60 0.49
CA SER A 350 -15.95 -33.70 1.60
C SER A 350 -15.52 -34.71 2.68
N ASP A 351 -14.44 -35.48 2.44
CA ASP A 351 -13.91 -36.49 3.38
C ASP A 351 -12.77 -35.89 4.21
N PRO A 352 -12.94 -35.75 5.54
CA PRO A 352 -11.91 -35.24 6.44
C PRO A 352 -10.61 -36.07 6.46
N GLN A 353 -10.69 -37.38 6.18
CA GLN A 353 -9.51 -38.25 6.15
C GLN A 353 -8.63 -37.96 4.93
N VAL A 354 -9.27 -37.71 3.78
CA VAL A 354 -8.56 -37.33 2.55
C VAL A 354 -7.88 -35.97 2.73
N ALA A 355 -8.57 -35.01 3.31
CA ALA A 355 -8.03 -33.69 3.59
C ALA A 355 -6.82 -33.75 4.55
N ASP A 356 -6.87 -34.59 5.59
CA ASP A 356 -5.75 -34.77 6.51
C ASP A 356 -4.56 -35.46 5.83
N ALA A 357 -4.79 -36.49 5.01
CA ALA A 357 -3.74 -37.18 4.28
C ALA A 357 -3.01 -36.23 3.30
N GLN A 358 -3.74 -35.40 2.59
CA GLN A 358 -3.17 -34.39 1.68
C GLN A 358 -2.36 -33.33 2.43
N ARG A 359 -2.87 -32.84 3.57
CA ARG A 359 -2.16 -31.90 4.43
C ARG A 359 -0.87 -32.53 4.98
N ARG A 360 -0.92 -33.77 5.40
CA ARG A 360 0.26 -34.52 5.87
C ARG A 360 1.31 -34.65 4.76
N GLU A 361 0.91 -34.89 3.51
CA GLU A 361 1.82 -34.97 2.38
C GLU A 361 2.45 -33.58 2.10
N PHE A 362 1.68 -32.50 2.15
CA PHE A 362 2.21 -31.16 2.03
C PHE A 362 3.27 -30.86 3.12
N PHE A 363 3.01 -31.24 4.38
CA PHE A 363 3.99 -31.08 5.46
C PHE A 363 5.25 -31.94 5.25
N ASN A 364 5.11 -33.14 4.69
CA ASN A 364 6.24 -33.94 4.28
C ASN A 364 7.05 -33.26 3.16
N GLN A 365 6.37 -32.57 2.24
CA GLN A 365 7.03 -31.77 1.20
C GLN A 365 7.81 -30.60 1.80
N LEU A 366 7.23 -29.86 2.77
CA LEU A 366 7.97 -28.82 3.50
C LEU A 366 9.25 -29.37 4.13
N HIS A 367 9.16 -30.56 4.74
CA HIS A 367 10.32 -31.19 5.34
C HIS A 367 11.35 -31.65 4.28
N ARG A 368 10.93 -32.10 3.10
CA ARG A 368 11.84 -32.46 1.98
C ARG A 368 12.59 -31.19 1.51
N TRP A 369 11.93 -30.06 1.34
CA TRP A 369 12.56 -28.79 0.98
C TRP A 369 13.61 -28.35 2.01
N LEU A 370 13.27 -28.37 3.29
CA LEU A 370 14.24 -28.07 4.35
C LEU A 370 15.47 -28.97 4.30
N ARG A 371 15.30 -30.26 4.06
CA ARG A 371 16.41 -31.22 3.92
C ARG A 371 17.28 -30.95 2.69
N ASN A 372 16.69 -30.46 1.62
CA ASN A 372 17.37 -30.09 0.38
C ASN A 372 18.02 -28.70 0.46
N GLY A 373 18.03 -28.06 1.65
CA GLY A 373 18.69 -26.79 1.88
C GLY A 373 17.89 -25.56 1.47
N TYR A 374 16.57 -25.70 1.28
CA TYR A 374 15.69 -24.55 1.09
C TYR A 374 15.41 -23.86 2.43
N THR A 375 15.27 -22.56 2.36
CA THR A 375 14.70 -21.75 3.45
C THR A 375 13.18 -21.71 3.28
N VAL A 376 12.44 -22.13 4.29
CA VAL A 376 10.97 -22.12 4.26
C VAL A 376 10.46 -21.04 5.19
N TRP A 377 9.66 -20.13 4.66
CA TRP A 377 8.96 -19.10 5.42
C TRP A 377 7.47 -19.43 5.48
N THR A 378 6.93 -19.52 6.69
CA THR A 378 5.50 -19.75 6.93
C THR A 378 4.86 -18.44 7.37
N VAL A 379 3.94 -17.92 6.55
CA VAL A 379 3.24 -16.67 6.81
C VAL A 379 1.78 -16.97 7.14
N CYS A 380 1.35 -16.64 8.34
CA CYS A 380 -0.03 -16.82 8.80
C CYS A 380 -0.63 -15.48 9.22
N GLY A 381 -1.92 -15.33 9.02
CA GLY A 381 -2.62 -14.08 9.33
C GLY A 381 -2.96 -13.90 10.81
N THR A 382 -2.85 -14.95 11.62
CA THR A 382 -3.17 -14.92 13.06
C THR A 382 -2.20 -15.79 13.86
N GLU A 383 -2.03 -15.45 15.14
CA GLU A 383 -1.26 -16.29 16.07
C GLU A 383 -1.85 -17.69 16.22
N GLY A 384 -3.19 -17.82 16.20
CA GLY A 384 -3.85 -19.12 16.26
C GLY A 384 -3.53 -20.02 15.08
N GLU A 385 -3.37 -19.47 13.87
CA GLU A 385 -2.91 -20.23 12.70
C GLU A 385 -1.45 -20.68 12.85
N LEU A 386 -0.57 -19.82 13.36
CA LEU A 386 0.82 -20.21 13.63
C LEU A 386 0.90 -21.30 14.70
N GLN A 387 0.11 -21.19 15.76
CA GLN A 387 0.03 -22.21 16.79
C GLN A 387 -0.47 -23.54 16.18
N ARG A 388 -1.52 -23.51 15.36
CA ARG A 388 -2.05 -24.71 14.69
C ARG A 388 -1.03 -25.34 13.73
N PHE A 389 -0.24 -24.53 13.03
CA PHE A 389 0.88 -25.01 12.23
C PHE A 389 1.90 -25.77 13.08
N ASP A 390 2.31 -25.23 14.23
CA ASP A 390 3.24 -25.87 15.15
C ASP A 390 2.70 -27.21 15.70
N GLU A 391 1.41 -27.25 16.06
CA GLU A 391 0.74 -28.47 16.51
C GLU A 391 0.78 -29.56 15.44
N LEU A 392 0.43 -29.21 14.18
CA LEU A 392 0.47 -30.14 13.05
C LEU A 392 1.91 -30.61 12.74
N TRP A 393 2.90 -29.73 12.87
CA TRP A 393 4.30 -30.07 12.70
C TRP A 393 4.75 -31.15 13.69
N ILE A 394 4.28 -31.06 14.93
CA ILE A 394 4.55 -32.05 15.99
C ILE A 394 3.73 -33.33 15.77
N GLU A 395 2.45 -33.20 15.48
CA GLU A 395 1.49 -34.31 15.28
C GLU A 395 1.94 -35.23 14.12
N TYR A 396 2.44 -34.65 13.02
CA TYR A 396 2.97 -35.42 11.89
C TYR A 396 4.39 -35.92 12.11
N GLY A 397 4.95 -35.78 13.32
CA GLY A 397 6.23 -36.35 13.72
C GLY A 397 7.46 -35.67 13.10
N LEU A 398 7.30 -34.48 12.50
CA LEU A 398 8.39 -33.77 11.81
C LEU A 398 9.38 -33.15 12.80
N ALA A 399 8.93 -32.79 14.00
CA ALA A 399 9.77 -32.22 15.05
C ALA A 399 10.86 -33.17 15.54
N LYS A 400 10.68 -34.51 15.40
CA LYS A 400 11.61 -35.52 15.85
C LYS A 400 12.59 -35.97 14.76
N ARG A 401 12.36 -35.59 13.50
CA ARG A 401 13.23 -35.94 12.38
C ARG A 401 14.47 -35.08 12.39
N LYS A 402 15.66 -35.67 12.20
CA LYS A 402 16.95 -34.95 12.11
C LYS A 402 17.03 -34.11 10.83
N ALA A 403 16.29 -33.02 10.75
CA ALA A 403 16.52 -31.95 9.78
C ALA A 403 16.85 -30.71 10.60
N GLY A 404 18.05 -30.19 10.45
CA GLY A 404 18.58 -29.13 11.30
C GLY A 404 17.85 -27.78 11.20
N ALA A 405 16.96 -27.59 10.24
CA ALA A 405 16.24 -26.32 10.03
C ALA A 405 14.74 -26.50 10.25
N LYS A 406 14.11 -25.51 10.88
CA LYS A 406 12.65 -25.38 11.00
C LYS A 406 12.17 -24.27 10.08
N PRO A 407 10.90 -24.31 9.62
CA PRO A 407 10.31 -23.16 8.92
C PRO A 407 10.37 -21.90 9.78
N MET A 408 10.72 -20.79 9.17
CA MET A 408 10.63 -19.48 9.79
C MET A 408 9.16 -19.06 9.84
N ARG A 409 8.70 -18.56 10.98
CA ARG A 409 7.29 -18.22 11.22
C ARG A 409 7.11 -16.71 11.23
N MET A 410 6.12 -16.25 10.50
CA MET A 410 5.80 -14.83 10.37
C MET A 410 4.30 -14.60 10.52
N LEU A 411 3.94 -13.52 11.20
CA LEU A 411 2.58 -12.97 11.17
C LEU A 411 2.48 -11.96 10.04
N GLY A 412 1.46 -12.09 9.21
CA GLY A 412 1.25 -11.17 8.12
C GLY A 412 0.10 -11.59 7.20
N SER A 413 -0.25 -10.72 6.27
CA SER A 413 -1.24 -10.97 5.24
C SER A 413 -0.51 -11.26 3.93
N VAL A 414 -0.55 -12.49 3.45
CA VAL A 414 -0.08 -12.91 2.13
C VAL A 414 -1.10 -13.89 1.58
N SER A 415 -1.54 -13.67 0.35
CA SER A 415 -2.65 -14.41 -0.24
C SER A 415 -2.27 -15.80 -0.70
N ARG A 416 -1.09 -15.94 -1.33
CA ARG A 416 -0.57 -17.20 -1.90
C ARG A 416 0.91 -17.36 -1.65
N GLY A 417 1.34 -18.62 -1.49
CA GLY A 417 2.73 -18.97 -1.41
C GLY A 417 3.41 -19.00 -2.79
N PHE A 418 4.74 -19.00 -2.77
CA PHE A 418 5.57 -19.07 -3.96
C PHE A 418 6.94 -19.70 -3.68
N LEU A 419 7.60 -20.14 -4.72
CA LEU A 419 8.95 -20.70 -4.72
C LEU A 419 9.89 -19.79 -5.52
N VAL A 420 11.10 -19.58 -5.01
CA VAL A 420 12.19 -18.90 -5.72
C VAL A 420 13.37 -19.87 -5.80
N GLU A 421 13.44 -20.62 -6.89
CA GLU A 421 14.40 -21.70 -7.07
C GLU A 421 15.86 -21.23 -6.94
N PRO A 422 16.30 -20.16 -7.62
CA PRO A 422 17.69 -19.70 -7.53
C PRO A 422 18.12 -19.30 -6.11
N ALA A 423 17.19 -18.74 -5.31
CA ALA A 423 17.45 -18.36 -3.94
C ALA A 423 17.23 -19.51 -2.94
N ARG A 424 16.69 -20.64 -3.38
CA ARG A 424 16.21 -21.74 -2.53
C ARG A 424 15.31 -21.22 -1.42
N LEU A 425 14.36 -20.37 -1.78
CA LEU A 425 13.38 -19.79 -0.87
C LEU A 425 11.99 -20.30 -1.20
N ILE A 426 11.27 -20.72 -0.18
CA ILE A 426 9.86 -21.11 -0.28
C ILE A 426 9.08 -20.31 0.75
N VAL A 427 8.03 -19.66 0.28
CA VAL A 427 7.05 -18.96 1.12
C VAL A 427 5.75 -19.76 1.07
N VAL A 428 5.26 -20.18 2.21
CA VAL A 428 3.95 -20.83 2.35
C VAL A 428 3.04 -20.01 3.22
N THR A 429 1.76 -20.01 2.89
CA THR A 429 0.76 -19.24 3.62
C THR A 429 -0.32 -20.14 4.24
N GLY A 430 -1.22 -19.54 4.98
CA GLY A 430 -2.36 -20.28 5.52
C GLY A 430 -3.23 -20.94 4.46
N SER A 431 -3.22 -20.43 3.21
CA SER A 431 -3.98 -21.04 2.12
C SER A 431 -3.42 -22.40 1.69
N GLU A 432 -2.10 -22.56 1.60
CA GLU A 432 -1.48 -23.84 1.29
C GLU A 432 -1.51 -24.81 2.49
N ILE A 433 -1.45 -24.27 3.72
CA ILE A 433 -1.42 -25.08 4.94
C ILE A 433 -2.81 -25.63 5.30
N PHE A 434 -3.83 -24.77 5.22
CA PHE A 434 -5.19 -25.07 5.72
C PHE A 434 -6.23 -25.25 4.62
N GLY A 435 -5.86 -25.04 3.34
CA GLY A 435 -6.75 -25.14 2.18
C GLY A 435 -7.80 -24.05 2.07
N ARG A 436 -7.70 -22.99 2.87
CA ARG A 436 -8.66 -21.89 2.88
C ARG A 436 -8.09 -20.68 2.13
N ILE A 437 -8.67 -20.36 0.98
CA ILE A 437 -8.44 -19.06 0.35
C ILE A 437 -9.14 -18.02 1.22
N ARG A 438 -8.39 -17.21 1.95
CA ARG A 438 -8.96 -16.06 2.63
C ARG A 438 -9.43 -15.07 1.57
N THR A 439 -10.74 -14.87 1.45
CA THR A 439 -11.27 -13.64 0.89
C THR A 439 -10.77 -12.51 1.79
N GLN A 440 -9.89 -11.70 1.26
CA GLN A 440 -9.41 -10.52 1.98
C GLN A 440 -10.63 -9.66 2.30
N ARG A 441 -10.73 -9.27 3.55
CA ARG A 441 -11.75 -8.28 3.91
C ARG A 441 -11.38 -6.99 3.20
N PRO A 442 -12.33 -6.35 2.49
CA PRO A 442 -12.08 -5.03 1.96
C PRO A 442 -11.50 -4.17 3.09
N ARG A 443 -10.53 -3.34 2.74
CA ARG A 443 -9.94 -2.40 3.69
C ARG A 443 -11.12 -1.59 4.25
N ARG A 444 -11.62 -2.00 5.41
CA ARG A 444 -12.46 -1.09 6.17
C ARG A 444 -11.52 0.06 6.43
N PHE A 445 -11.87 1.23 5.87
CA PHE A 445 -11.23 2.46 6.22
C PHE A 445 -11.08 2.40 7.73
N LYS A 446 -9.84 2.18 8.20
CA LYS A 446 -9.58 2.13 9.63
C LYS A 446 -9.87 3.55 10.09
N SER A 447 -11.14 3.77 10.44
CA SER A 447 -11.40 4.86 11.35
C SER A 447 -10.42 4.63 12.49
N PRO A 448 -9.48 5.55 12.75
CA PRO A 448 -8.59 5.43 13.90
C PRO A 448 -9.38 5.36 15.21
N HIS A 449 -10.70 5.37 15.13
CA HIS A 449 -11.71 5.38 16.17
C HIS A 449 -12.38 4.01 16.41
N ALA A 450 -12.12 2.99 15.57
CA ALA A 450 -12.54 1.61 15.80
C ALA A 450 -11.46 0.89 16.63
N ALA A 451 -11.47 1.11 17.93
CA ALA A 451 -10.77 0.28 18.90
C ALA A 451 -11.73 -0.78 19.44
#